data_1750b293860c837b57d903f1733c4c6c
#
_entry.id   1750b293860c837b57d903f1733c4c6c
#
_cell.length_a   1.000
_cell.length_b   1.000
_cell.length_c   1.000
_cell.angle_alpha   90.00
_cell.angle_beta   90.00
_cell.angle_gamma   90.00
#
_symmetry.space_group_name_H-M   'P 1'
#
loop_
_entity.id
_entity.type
_entity.pdbx_description
1 polymer ?
#
loop_
_entity_poly.entity_id
_entity_poly.type
_entity_poly.pdbx_seq_one_letter_code
_entity_poly.pdbx_strand_id
1 'polypeptide(L)'
;MEIRKFSETDLWKPVRDFFVDKGYTVRSEVKDCDIVAIKDEELIIIELKKNLSVELLSQAVKRQKSADLVYIAVPKPKKLIGNSKWKDICHLIRRLELGLILVSFKGNNGIIEIPINPTPFDRWKSINMGKRKRENIIKEAKSRYEDFNVGGSKGKKLVTAYRENALFIACCLERFGELSPKKLRELGADERKTTSILRENHYEWFSNVKRGVYIISDKGREALKEYKELSDYYYQKIDDAFKGKVKQIEEK
;
A
#
# COMPACT_ATOMS: atom_id res chain seq x y z
N MET A 1 -28.43 17.16 -18.99
CA MET A 1 -27.33 18.11 -18.72
C MET A 1 -26.10 17.59 -19.46
N GLU A 2 -25.79 18.18 -20.60
CA GLU A 2 -24.61 17.81 -21.39
C GLU A 2 -23.34 18.01 -20.57
N ILE A 3 -22.50 16.98 -20.52
CA ILE A 3 -21.19 17.03 -19.86
C ILE A 3 -20.28 17.81 -20.81
N ARG A 4 -20.11 19.11 -20.58
CA ARG A 4 -19.14 19.91 -21.33
C ARG A 4 -17.75 19.24 -21.21
N LYS A 5 -17.24 18.77 -22.33
CA LYS A 5 -15.84 18.30 -22.43
C LYS A 5 -14.94 19.52 -22.40
N PHE A 6 -14.16 19.67 -21.34
CA PHE A 6 -13.17 20.73 -21.22
C PHE A 6 -11.99 20.49 -22.18
N SER A 7 -11.53 21.54 -22.83
CA SER A 7 -10.25 21.58 -23.56
C SER A 7 -9.14 22.15 -22.65
N GLU A 8 -7.90 22.00 -23.03
CA GLU A 8 -6.78 22.61 -22.30
C GLU A 8 -6.86 24.14 -22.38
N THR A 9 -7.33 24.66 -23.52
CA THR A 9 -7.56 26.10 -23.73
C THR A 9 -8.63 26.69 -22.79
N ASP A 10 -9.59 25.89 -22.31
CA ASP A 10 -10.57 26.37 -21.33
C ASP A 10 -9.93 26.68 -19.96
N LEU A 11 -8.82 25.99 -19.63
CA LEU A 11 -8.09 26.19 -18.38
C LEU A 11 -7.25 27.46 -18.38
N TRP A 12 -6.82 27.89 -19.56
CA TRP A 12 -5.88 29.00 -19.72
C TRP A 12 -6.38 30.31 -19.10
N LYS A 13 -7.58 30.75 -19.48
CA LYS A 13 -8.11 32.04 -19.01
C LYS A 13 -8.24 32.11 -17.48
N PRO A 14 -8.87 31.15 -16.79
CA PRO A 14 -8.96 31.19 -15.33
C PRO A 14 -7.59 31.19 -14.64
N VAL A 15 -6.64 30.38 -15.12
CA VAL A 15 -5.29 30.31 -14.53
C VAL A 15 -4.54 31.63 -14.75
N ARG A 16 -4.57 32.16 -15.98
CA ARG A 16 -3.96 33.46 -16.30
C ARG A 16 -4.52 34.57 -15.39
N ASP A 17 -5.85 34.70 -15.35
CA ASP A 17 -6.50 35.79 -14.61
C ASP A 17 -6.16 35.69 -13.12
N PHE A 18 -6.11 34.49 -12.54
CA PHE A 18 -5.69 34.27 -11.15
C PHE A 18 -4.28 34.81 -10.85
N PHE A 19 -3.30 34.60 -11.72
CA PHE A 19 -1.94 35.10 -11.52
C PHE A 19 -1.84 36.61 -11.81
N VAL A 20 -2.60 37.11 -12.79
CA VAL A 20 -2.69 38.57 -13.06
C VAL A 20 -3.26 39.31 -11.84
N ASP A 21 -4.32 38.80 -11.22
CA ASP A 21 -4.93 39.38 -10.01
C ASP A 21 -3.95 39.40 -8.82
N LYS A 22 -2.96 38.50 -8.81
CA LYS A 22 -1.86 38.46 -7.82
C LYS A 22 -0.68 39.37 -8.16
N GLY A 23 -0.78 40.12 -9.27
CA GLY A 23 0.23 41.08 -9.71
C GLY A 23 1.37 40.49 -10.53
N TYR A 24 1.19 39.27 -11.08
CA TYR A 24 2.17 38.69 -12.01
C TYR A 24 1.96 39.18 -13.44
N THR A 25 3.04 39.40 -14.15
CA THR A 25 3.03 39.52 -15.60
C THR A 25 2.95 38.12 -16.21
N VAL A 26 1.83 37.81 -16.90
CA VAL A 26 1.57 36.46 -17.44
C VAL A 26 1.76 36.45 -18.95
N ARG A 27 2.44 35.43 -19.47
CA ARG A 27 2.63 35.15 -20.89
C ARG A 27 2.34 33.68 -21.17
N SER A 28 1.87 33.39 -22.36
CA SER A 28 1.53 32.03 -22.82
C SER A 28 2.45 31.59 -23.93
N GLU A 29 2.65 30.30 -24.10
CA GLU A 29 3.44 29.67 -25.17
C GLU A 29 4.86 30.24 -25.25
N VAL A 30 5.52 30.36 -24.09
CA VAL A 30 6.91 30.87 -24.04
C VAL A 30 7.86 29.67 -23.92
N LYS A 31 8.68 29.42 -24.96
CA LYS A 31 9.67 28.32 -24.99
C LYS A 31 9.06 26.98 -24.54
N ASP A 32 7.99 26.58 -25.17
CA ASP A 32 7.24 25.35 -24.93
C ASP A 32 6.56 25.26 -23.53
N CYS A 33 6.47 26.37 -22.80
CA CYS A 33 5.72 26.45 -21.53
C CYS A 33 4.32 26.98 -21.82
N ASP A 34 3.28 26.30 -21.34
CA ASP A 34 1.89 26.69 -21.58
C ASP A 34 1.60 28.08 -20.98
N ILE A 35 2.00 28.31 -19.72
CA ILE A 35 1.89 29.63 -19.06
C ILE A 35 3.17 29.92 -18.27
N VAL A 36 3.64 31.15 -18.40
CA VAL A 36 4.73 31.73 -17.62
C VAL A 36 4.21 32.95 -16.86
N ALA A 37 4.41 33.02 -15.56
CA ALA A 37 4.06 34.14 -14.71
C ALA A 37 5.31 34.67 -14.01
N ILE A 38 5.55 36.00 -14.13
CA ILE A 38 6.75 36.65 -13.62
C ILE A 38 6.33 37.81 -12.72
N LYS A 39 6.94 37.85 -11.53
CA LYS A 39 6.79 38.99 -10.63
C LYS A 39 8.14 39.25 -9.96
N ASP A 40 8.64 40.47 -10.12
CA ASP A 40 10.01 40.82 -9.76
C ASP A 40 11.00 39.84 -10.44
N GLU A 41 11.75 39.05 -9.68
CA GLU A 41 12.65 38.01 -10.20
C GLU A 41 12.07 36.59 -10.10
N GLU A 42 10.89 36.43 -9.47
CA GLU A 42 10.25 35.11 -9.33
C GLU A 42 9.64 34.65 -10.66
N LEU A 43 10.04 33.48 -11.10
CA LEU A 43 9.54 32.80 -12.29
C LEU A 43 8.69 31.60 -11.92
N ILE A 44 7.41 31.64 -12.28
CA ILE A 44 6.46 30.53 -12.13
C ILE A 44 6.13 29.97 -13.50
N ILE A 45 6.21 28.65 -13.66
CA ILE A 45 5.73 27.95 -14.85
C ILE A 45 4.52 27.09 -14.49
N ILE A 46 3.47 27.14 -15.33
CA ILE A 46 2.24 26.38 -15.16
C ILE A 46 1.99 25.56 -16.43
N GLU A 47 1.94 24.23 -16.28
CA GLU A 47 1.59 23.30 -17.38
C GLU A 47 0.10 22.95 -17.27
N LEU A 48 -0.61 22.98 -18.41
CA LEU A 48 -2.05 22.74 -18.51
C LEU A 48 -2.33 21.38 -19.14
N LYS A 49 -3.19 20.56 -18.53
CA LYS A 49 -3.66 19.30 -19.13
C LYS A 49 -5.10 18.99 -18.73
N LYS A 50 -5.81 18.30 -19.63
CA LYS A 50 -7.18 17.79 -19.33
C LYS A 50 -7.21 16.75 -18.23
N ASN A 51 -6.13 15.99 -18.06
CA ASN A 51 -6.03 14.91 -17.10
C ASN A 51 -4.65 14.86 -16.47
N LEU A 52 -4.59 14.40 -15.24
CA LEU A 52 -3.31 14.04 -14.62
C LEU A 52 -2.73 12.82 -15.33
N SER A 53 -1.58 13.00 -15.95
CA SER A 53 -0.83 11.95 -16.65
C SER A 53 0.64 11.96 -16.22
N VAL A 54 1.32 10.86 -16.47
CA VAL A 54 2.78 10.76 -16.23
C VAL A 54 3.53 11.76 -17.12
N GLU A 55 3.03 11.98 -18.33
CA GLU A 55 3.60 12.95 -19.28
C GLU A 55 3.57 14.36 -18.69
N LEU A 56 2.42 14.82 -18.17
CA LEU A 56 2.28 16.12 -17.50
C LEU A 56 3.26 16.26 -16.33
N LEU A 57 3.37 15.24 -15.47
CA LEU A 57 4.30 15.26 -14.35
C LEU A 57 5.76 15.33 -14.82
N SER A 58 6.10 14.62 -15.89
CA SER A 58 7.43 14.65 -16.49
C SER A 58 7.77 16.02 -17.06
N GLN A 59 6.83 16.64 -17.77
CA GLN A 59 6.98 18.01 -18.29
C GLN A 59 7.20 19.00 -17.15
N ALA A 60 6.34 18.96 -16.13
CA ALA A 60 6.44 19.86 -14.98
C ALA A 60 7.77 19.72 -14.21
N VAL A 61 8.23 18.48 -13.97
CA VAL A 61 9.54 18.24 -13.33
C VAL A 61 10.70 18.77 -14.20
N LYS A 62 10.61 18.67 -15.52
CA LYS A 62 11.61 19.25 -16.41
C LYS A 62 11.69 20.77 -16.27
N ARG A 63 10.54 21.45 -16.06
CA ARG A 63 10.47 22.91 -15.87
C ARG A 63 11.14 23.38 -14.57
N GLN A 64 11.20 22.55 -13.53
CA GLN A 64 11.88 22.89 -12.27
C GLN A 64 13.37 23.20 -12.43
N LYS A 65 13.98 22.86 -13.56
CA LYS A 65 15.38 23.22 -13.84
C LYS A 65 15.56 24.72 -14.14
N SER A 66 14.49 25.42 -14.47
CA SER A 66 14.52 26.79 -14.96
C SER A 66 13.48 27.72 -14.35
N ALA A 67 12.72 27.27 -13.37
CA ALA A 67 11.69 28.06 -12.70
C ALA A 67 11.82 27.91 -11.17
N ASP A 68 11.46 28.94 -10.45
CA ASP A 68 11.42 28.91 -8.98
C ASP A 68 10.27 28.07 -8.47
N LEU A 69 9.10 28.19 -9.11
CA LEU A 69 7.91 27.42 -8.77
C LEU A 69 7.27 26.82 -10.02
N VAL A 70 6.83 25.57 -9.93
CA VAL A 70 6.14 24.90 -11.02
C VAL A 70 4.79 24.37 -10.54
N TYR A 71 3.74 24.71 -11.27
CA TYR A 71 2.39 24.21 -11.06
C TYR A 71 1.94 23.35 -12.24
N ILE A 72 1.08 22.39 -11.92
CA ILE A 72 0.25 21.70 -12.92
C ILE A 72 -1.20 22.13 -12.70
N ALA A 73 -1.91 22.43 -13.78
CA ALA A 73 -3.32 22.83 -13.73
C ALA A 73 -4.18 21.84 -14.51
N VAL A 74 -5.21 21.31 -13.84
CA VAL A 74 -6.14 20.33 -14.40
C VAL A 74 -7.57 20.65 -14.00
N PRO A 75 -8.57 20.17 -14.78
CA PRO A 75 -9.97 20.25 -14.34
C PRO A 75 -10.17 19.55 -13.00
N LYS A 76 -10.99 20.13 -12.13
CA LYS A 76 -11.33 19.52 -10.83
C LYS A 76 -12.07 18.19 -11.04
N PRO A 77 -11.52 17.07 -10.55
CA PRO A 77 -12.15 15.77 -10.74
C PRO A 77 -13.41 15.63 -9.88
N LYS A 78 -14.54 15.23 -10.50
CA LYS A 78 -15.84 15.12 -9.82
C LYS A 78 -15.94 13.99 -8.78
N LYS A 79 -15.18 12.90 -8.94
CA LYS A 79 -15.34 11.67 -8.14
C LYS A 79 -14.11 11.23 -7.34
N LEU A 80 -12.97 11.88 -7.51
CA LEU A 80 -11.71 11.43 -6.91
C LEU A 80 -11.38 12.09 -5.57
N ILE A 81 -11.87 13.30 -5.34
CA ILE A 81 -11.55 14.08 -4.15
C ILE A 81 -12.04 13.35 -2.90
N GLY A 82 -11.12 13.12 -1.95
CA GLY A 82 -11.41 12.47 -0.67
C GLY A 82 -11.17 10.95 -0.61
N ASN A 83 -11.02 10.24 -1.74
CA ASN A 83 -10.69 8.82 -1.72
C ASN A 83 -9.17 8.56 -1.55
N SER A 84 -8.79 7.28 -1.30
CA SER A 84 -7.39 6.89 -1.12
C SER A 84 -6.54 7.19 -2.36
N LYS A 85 -7.07 6.92 -3.55
CA LYS A 85 -6.38 7.17 -4.82
C LYS A 85 -6.03 8.65 -5.03
N TRP A 86 -6.93 9.56 -4.61
CA TRP A 86 -6.66 10.99 -4.65
C TRP A 86 -5.55 11.39 -3.66
N LYS A 87 -5.56 10.81 -2.46
CA LYS A 87 -4.50 11.03 -1.46
C LYS A 87 -3.13 10.57 -1.99
N ASP A 88 -3.09 9.44 -2.68
CA ASP A 88 -1.85 8.92 -3.29
C ASP A 88 -1.35 9.84 -4.41
N ILE A 89 -2.24 10.35 -5.26
CA ILE A 89 -1.92 11.34 -6.30
C ILE A 89 -1.37 12.64 -5.67
N CYS A 90 -2.05 13.17 -4.65
CA CYS A 90 -1.58 14.36 -3.95
C CYS A 90 -0.21 14.13 -3.26
N HIS A 91 0.01 12.92 -2.73
CA HIS A 91 1.31 12.57 -2.17
C HIS A 91 2.40 12.54 -3.24
N LEU A 92 2.12 11.98 -4.41
CA LEU A 92 3.04 11.97 -5.55
C LEU A 92 3.41 13.39 -6.00
N ILE A 93 2.42 14.27 -6.15
CA ILE A 93 2.64 15.68 -6.54
C ILE A 93 3.54 16.40 -5.53
N ARG A 94 3.29 16.20 -4.22
CA ARG A 94 4.16 16.75 -3.15
C ARG A 94 5.57 16.17 -3.19
N ARG A 95 5.71 14.86 -3.50
CA ARG A 95 7.03 14.21 -3.65
C ARG A 95 7.83 14.78 -4.80
N LEU A 96 7.15 15.26 -5.84
CA LEU A 96 7.76 15.93 -6.98
C LEU A 96 7.94 17.44 -6.74
N GLU A 97 7.55 17.95 -5.57
CA GLU A 97 7.65 19.38 -5.19
C GLU A 97 6.89 20.31 -6.14
N LEU A 98 5.83 19.77 -6.77
CA LEU A 98 4.97 20.50 -7.69
C LEU A 98 3.76 21.10 -6.97
N GLY A 99 3.29 22.23 -7.47
CA GLY A 99 1.98 22.79 -7.14
C GLY A 99 0.85 22.14 -7.95
N LEU A 100 -0.34 22.10 -7.38
CA LEU A 100 -1.54 21.63 -8.06
C LEU A 100 -2.60 22.71 -8.08
N ILE A 101 -3.06 23.04 -9.27
CA ILE A 101 -4.19 23.94 -9.52
C ILE A 101 -5.36 23.10 -10.04
N LEU A 102 -6.51 23.23 -9.40
CA LEU A 102 -7.76 22.63 -9.85
C LEU A 102 -8.67 23.72 -10.39
N VAL A 103 -9.12 23.53 -11.63
CA VAL A 103 -10.05 24.45 -12.29
C VAL A 103 -11.43 23.83 -12.33
N SER A 104 -12.41 24.51 -11.77
CA SER A 104 -13.83 24.16 -11.93
C SER A 104 -14.57 25.31 -12.62
N PHE A 105 -15.74 25.03 -13.18
CA PHE A 105 -16.51 26.02 -13.91
C PHE A 105 -17.92 26.11 -13.38
N LYS A 106 -18.37 27.34 -13.11
CA LYS A 106 -19.76 27.66 -12.81
C LYS A 106 -20.29 28.57 -13.92
N GLY A 107 -21.06 28.00 -14.85
CA GLY A 107 -21.36 28.67 -16.11
C GLY A 107 -20.09 28.90 -16.92
N ASN A 108 -19.82 30.13 -17.33
CA ASN A 108 -18.61 30.52 -18.06
C ASN A 108 -17.44 30.95 -17.14
N ASN A 109 -17.67 31.05 -15.84
CA ASN A 109 -16.64 31.51 -14.89
C ASN A 109 -15.82 30.34 -14.39
N GLY A 110 -14.50 30.39 -14.60
CA GLY A 110 -13.55 29.45 -14.02
C GLY A 110 -13.25 29.79 -12.57
N ILE A 111 -13.28 28.79 -11.71
CA ILE A 111 -12.94 28.89 -10.29
C ILE A 111 -11.65 28.13 -10.05
N ILE A 112 -10.67 28.79 -9.45
CA ILE A 112 -9.35 28.25 -9.13
C ILE A 112 -9.30 27.79 -7.68
N GLU A 113 -8.82 26.56 -7.46
CA GLU A 113 -8.45 26.04 -6.15
C GLU A 113 -7.00 25.56 -6.21
N ILE A 114 -6.19 25.90 -5.21
CA ILE A 114 -4.79 25.44 -5.10
C ILE A 114 -4.66 24.55 -3.85
N PRO A 115 -4.95 23.23 -3.99
CA PRO A 115 -4.83 22.30 -2.86
C PRO A 115 -3.38 21.98 -2.48
N ILE A 116 -2.41 22.25 -3.36
CA ILE A 116 -0.99 22.00 -3.12
C ILE A 116 -0.19 23.16 -3.69
N ASN A 117 0.61 23.81 -2.84
CA ASN A 117 1.65 24.74 -3.27
C ASN A 117 2.97 24.00 -3.48
N PRO A 118 3.83 24.44 -4.42
CA PRO A 118 5.16 23.89 -4.58
C PRO A 118 5.97 24.17 -3.31
N THR A 119 6.46 23.14 -2.67
CA THR A 119 7.29 23.23 -1.47
C THR A 119 8.28 22.06 -1.43
N PRO A 120 9.48 22.25 -0.87
CA PRO A 120 10.42 21.14 -0.65
C PRO A 120 9.76 20.00 0.11
N PHE A 121 9.99 18.77 -0.33
CA PHE A 121 9.38 17.59 0.27
C PHE A 121 10.11 17.14 1.53
N ASP A 122 9.43 17.19 2.66
CA ASP A 122 9.95 16.66 3.92
C ASP A 122 9.90 15.10 3.94
N ARG A 123 11.01 14.51 3.49
CA ARG A 123 11.17 13.06 3.45
C ARG A 123 11.15 12.44 4.85
N TRP A 124 11.74 13.09 5.84
CA TRP A 124 11.81 12.57 7.21
C TRP A 124 10.44 12.51 7.87
N LYS A 125 9.66 13.58 7.72
CA LYS A 125 8.26 13.61 8.18
C LYS A 125 7.44 12.49 7.53
N SER A 126 7.59 12.27 6.23
CA SER A 126 6.90 11.21 5.49
C SER A 126 7.30 9.81 5.98
N ILE A 127 8.59 9.54 6.24
CA ILE A 127 9.07 8.27 6.79
C ILE A 127 8.51 8.03 8.20
N ASN A 128 8.53 9.04 9.05
CA ASN A 128 8.01 8.94 10.42
C ASN A 128 6.51 8.63 10.45
N MET A 129 5.72 9.22 9.56
CA MET A 129 4.31 8.87 9.41
C MET A 129 4.11 7.40 9.00
N GLY A 130 5.05 6.81 8.28
CA GLY A 130 5.04 5.41 7.84
C GLY A 130 5.63 4.41 8.84
N LYS A 131 6.18 4.83 9.97
CA LYS A 131 6.96 4.00 10.91
C LYS A 131 6.21 2.75 11.35
N ARG A 132 4.97 2.88 11.80
CA ARG A 132 4.12 1.75 12.24
C ARG A 132 3.88 0.73 11.12
N LYS A 133 3.62 1.21 9.89
CA LYS A 133 3.44 0.33 8.72
C LYS A 133 4.73 -0.42 8.39
N ARG A 134 5.87 0.26 8.45
CA ARG A 134 7.21 -0.34 8.27
C ARG A 134 7.48 -1.43 9.31
N GLU A 135 7.23 -1.15 10.58
CA GLU A 135 7.40 -2.12 11.67
C GLU A 135 6.52 -3.36 11.48
N ASN A 136 5.27 -3.19 11.06
CA ASN A 136 4.36 -4.29 10.75
C ASN A 136 4.86 -5.14 9.57
N ILE A 137 5.38 -4.52 8.51
CA ILE A 137 5.98 -5.25 7.37
C ILE A 137 7.18 -6.08 7.82
N ILE A 138 8.08 -5.49 8.60
CA ILE A 138 9.26 -6.19 9.13
C ILE A 138 8.85 -7.35 10.05
N LYS A 139 7.87 -7.10 10.93
CA LYS A 139 7.35 -8.12 11.85
C LYS A 139 6.72 -9.29 11.09
N GLU A 140 5.91 -9.00 10.07
CA GLU A 140 5.30 -10.04 9.23
C GLU A 140 6.38 -10.83 8.49
N ALA A 141 7.32 -10.16 7.83
CA ALA A 141 8.40 -10.81 7.09
C ALA A 141 9.26 -11.73 7.99
N LYS A 142 9.66 -11.23 9.18
CA LYS A 142 10.45 -12.00 10.14
C LYS A 142 9.69 -13.15 10.82
N SER A 143 8.36 -13.11 10.82
CA SER A 143 7.53 -14.13 11.47
C SER A 143 7.06 -15.25 10.53
N ARG A 144 7.44 -15.21 9.27
CA ARG A 144 7.26 -16.32 8.32
C ARG A 144 8.41 -17.31 8.46
N TYR A 145 8.10 -18.58 8.34
CA TYR A 145 9.11 -19.65 8.39
C TYR A 145 9.82 -19.80 7.05
N GLU A 146 9.06 -19.70 5.95
CA GLU A 146 9.57 -19.87 4.58
C GLU A 146 8.87 -18.91 3.61
N ASP A 147 9.39 -18.78 2.39
CA ASP A 147 8.82 -17.93 1.35
C ASP A 147 8.06 -18.75 0.29
N PHE A 148 6.85 -19.18 0.67
CA PHE A 148 5.94 -19.92 -0.23
C PHE A 148 5.11 -19.01 -1.15
N ASN A 149 5.24 -17.68 -1.03
CA ASN A 149 4.49 -16.76 -1.86
C ASN A 149 5.32 -16.31 -3.06
N VAL A 150 4.74 -16.47 -4.24
CA VAL A 150 5.35 -15.94 -5.46
C VAL A 150 4.98 -14.46 -5.60
N GLY A 151 6.00 -13.59 -5.65
CA GLY A 151 5.79 -12.16 -5.84
C GLY A 151 5.03 -11.86 -7.14
N GLY A 152 4.10 -10.90 -7.10
CA GLY A 152 3.29 -10.51 -8.27
C GLY A 152 2.10 -11.42 -8.58
N SER A 153 1.90 -12.53 -7.86
CA SER A 153 0.72 -13.40 -8.05
C SER A 153 -0.57 -12.68 -7.69
N LYS A 154 -1.58 -12.78 -8.57
CA LYS A 154 -2.94 -12.25 -8.33
C LYS A 154 -3.92 -13.41 -8.18
N GLY A 155 -4.88 -13.25 -7.25
CA GLY A 155 -5.97 -14.22 -7.09
C GLY A 155 -5.63 -15.50 -6.31
N LYS A 156 -4.38 -15.72 -5.91
CA LYS A 156 -4.00 -16.83 -5.01
C LYS A 156 -4.15 -16.41 -3.55
N LYS A 157 -4.60 -17.32 -2.69
CA LYS A 157 -4.63 -17.09 -1.24
C LYS A 157 -3.20 -17.01 -0.72
N LEU A 158 -2.79 -15.84 -0.25
CA LEU A 158 -1.43 -15.63 0.30
C LEU A 158 -1.24 -16.42 1.59
N VAL A 159 -0.07 -17.01 1.75
CA VAL A 159 0.37 -17.64 2.98
C VAL A 159 0.96 -16.54 3.88
N THR A 160 0.20 -16.15 4.91
CA THR A 160 0.63 -15.18 5.92
C THR A 160 1.29 -15.91 7.09
N ALA A 161 2.06 -15.22 7.92
CA ALA A 161 2.65 -15.80 9.12
C ALA A 161 1.60 -16.43 10.08
N TYR A 162 0.39 -15.88 10.14
CA TYR A 162 -0.71 -16.52 10.90
C TYR A 162 -1.13 -17.84 10.27
N ARG A 163 -1.27 -17.87 8.92
CA ARG A 163 -1.65 -19.10 8.19
C ARG A 163 -0.59 -20.18 8.28
N GLU A 164 0.69 -19.82 8.18
CA GLU A 164 1.79 -20.77 8.39
C GLU A 164 1.73 -21.43 9.76
N ASN A 165 1.61 -20.62 10.82
CA ASN A 165 1.48 -21.15 12.19
C ASN A 165 0.23 -22.03 12.36
N ALA A 166 -0.91 -21.62 11.78
CA ALA A 166 -2.14 -22.41 11.84
C ALA A 166 -2.01 -23.75 11.09
N LEU A 167 -1.35 -23.77 9.91
CA LEU A 167 -1.08 -24.99 9.16
C LEU A 167 -0.12 -25.91 9.92
N PHE A 168 0.94 -25.37 10.52
CA PHE A 168 1.84 -26.18 11.35
C PHE A 168 1.08 -26.86 12.51
N ILE A 169 0.21 -26.12 13.21
CA ILE A 169 -0.65 -26.66 14.27
C ILE A 169 -1.60 -27.72 13.71
N ALA A 170 -2.19 -27.48 12.53
CA ALA A 170 -3.07 -28.45 11.87
C ALA A 170 -2.32 -29.75 11.51
N CYS A 171 -1.10 -29.67 10.98
CA CYS A 171 -0.25 -30.83 10.70
C CYS A 171 0.05 -31.62 12.00
N CYS A 172 0.36 -30.95 13.10
CA CYS A 172 0.59 -31.61 14.38
C CYS A 172 -0.67 -32.34 14.88
N LEU A 173 -1.83 -31.69 14.81
CA LEU A 173 -3.11 -32.25 15.25
C LEU A 173 -3.55 -33.41 14.35
N GLU A 174 -3.32 -33.35 13.04
CA GLU A 174 -3.63 -34.47 12.14
C GLU A 174 -2.71 -35.67 12.41
N ARG A 175 -1.43 -35.42 12.70
CA ARG A 175 -0.44 -36.47 12.93
C ARG A 175 -0.58 -37.17 14.28
N PHE A 176 -0.86 -36.42 15.33
CA PHE A 176 -0.80 -36.90 16.72
C PHE A 176 -2.17 -36.89 17.44
N GLY A 177 -3.25 -36.47 16.76
CA GLY A 177 -4.58 -36.42 17.34
C GLY A 177 -4.76 -35.26 18.33
N GLU A 178 -5.36 -35.53 19.49
CA GLU A 178 -5.66 -34.53 20.51
C GLU A 178 -4.42 -33.96 21.18
N LEU A 179 -4.17 -32.65 21.06
CA LEU A 179 -3.03 -31.99 21.68
C LEU A 179 -3.44 -30.74 22.49
N SER A 180 -2.66 -30.48 23.54
CA SER A 180 -2.72 -29.21 24.26
C SER A 180 -1.77 -28.17 23.63
N PRO A 181 -1.99 -26.86 23.87
CA PRO A 181 -1.07 -25.82 23.43
C PRO A 181 0.37 -26.02 23.94
N LYS A 182 0.53 -26.63 25.11
CA LYS A 182 1.84 -26.99 25.68
C LYS A 182 2.54 -28.02 24.79
N LYS A 183 1.86 -29.11 24.46
CA LYS A 183 2.42 -30.17 23.59
C LYS A 183 2.73 -29.68 22.18
N LEU A 184 1.87 -28.82 21.64
CA LEU A 184 2.12 -28.19 20.33
C LEU A 184 3.39 -27.34 20.33
N ARG A 185 3.67 -26.59 21.40
CA ARG A 185 4.93 -25.84 21.55
C ARG A 185 6.13 -26.76 21.68
N GLU A 186 6.00 -27.85 22.39
CA GLU A 186 7.05 -28.89 22.49
C GLU A 186 7.38 -29.53 21.13
N LEU A 187 6.41 -29.55 20.20
CA LEU A 187 6.58 -30.01 18.81
C LEU A 187 7.13 -28.90 17.88
N GLY A 188 7.31 -27.68 18.36
CA GLY A 188 7.89 -26.59 17.60
C GLY A 188 6.92 -25.50 17.14
N ALA A 189 5.66 -25.52 17.62
CA ALA A 189 4.73 -24.42 17.39
C ALA A 189 5.17 -23.15 18.13
N ASP A 190 4.81 -21.98 17.57
CA ASP A 190 5.19 -20.65 18.12
C ASP A 190 4.73 -20.52 19.59
N GLU A 191 5.69 -20.19 20.47
CA GLU A 191 5.46 -20.12 21.92
C GLU A 191 4.38 -19.09 22.31
N ARG A 192 4.35 -17.96 21.61
CA ARG A 192 3.47 -16.82 21.95
C ARG A 192 2.13 -16.88 21.25
N LYS A 193 2.10 -17.43 20.01
CA LYS A 193 0.91 -17.37 19.14
C LYS A 193 0.03 -18.62 19.21
N THR A 194 0.57 -19.79 19.55
CA THR A 194 -0.16 -21.07 19.52
C THR A 194 -1.49 -21.02 20.28
N THR A 195 -1.50 -20.47 21.48
CA THR A 195 -2.73 -20.42 22.30
C THR A 195 -3.78 -19.45 21.70
N SER A 196 -3.35 -18.30 21.19
CA SER A 196 -4.27 -17.35 20.56
C SER A 196 -4.83 -17.89 19.25
N ILE A 197 -4.01 -18.54 18.41
CA ILE A 197 -4.45 -19.15 17.15
C ILE A 197 -5.53 -20.21 17.40
N LEU A 198 -5.31 -21.09 18.37
CA LEU A 198 -6.29 -22.13 18.72
C LEU A 198 -7.60 -21.55 19.29
N ARG A 199 -7.51 -20.51 20.11
CA ARG A 199 -8.67 -19.85 20.73
C ARG A 199 -9.47 -19.02 19.75
N GLU A 200 -8.79 -18.18 18.96
CA GLU A 200 -9.42 -17.29 17.99
C GLU A 200 -9.94 -18.03 16.77
N ASN A 201 -9.21 -19.07 16.36
CA ASN A 201 -9.61 -20.05 15.33
C ASN A 201 -10.26 -19.42 14.09
N HIS A 202 -9.69 -18.32 13.57
CA HIS A 202 -10.26 -17.53 12.48
C HIS A 202 -10.59 -18.33 11.20
N TYR A 203 -9.95 -19.47 11.02
CA TYR A 203 -10.19 -20.37 9.88
C TYR A 203 -11.12 -21.54 10.22
N GLU A 204 -11.54 -21.71 11.47
CA GLU A 204 -12.34 -22.83 11.95
C GLU A 204 -11.66 -24.21 11.72
N TRP A 205 -10.31 -24.24 11.74
CA TRP A 205 -9.52 -25.45 11.49
C TRP A 205 -9.38 -26.35 12.72
N PHE A 206 -9.79 -25.89 13.88
CA PHE A 206 -9.60 -26.57 15.15
C PHE A 206 -10.92 -26.73 15.89
N SER A 207 -11.07 -27.87 16.60
CA SER A 207 -12.20 -28.09 17.51
C SER A 207 -11.66 -28.32 18.92
N ASN A 208 -12.32 -27.73 19.91
CA ASN A 208 -12.01 -27.95 21.31
C ASN A 208 -12.73 -29.22 21.78
N VAL A 209 -11.99 -30.25 22.22
CA VAL A 209 -12.55 -31.52 22.70
C VAL A 209 -12.85 -31.46 24.20
N LYS A 210 -11.94 -30.86 24.97
CA LYS A 210 -12.06 -30.56 26.40
C LYS A 210 -11.20 -29.35 26.73
N ARG A 211 -11.34 -28.80 27.92
CA ARG A 211 -10.62 -27.61 28.34
C ARG A 211 -9.12 -27.71 28.04
N GLY A 212 -8.65 -26.86 27.11
CA GLY A 212 -7.25 -26.76 26.71
C GLY A 212 -6.73 -27.92 25.84
N VAL A 213 -7.61 -28.73 25.24
CA VAL A 213 -7.24 -29.79 24.29
C VAL A 213 -8.00 -29.62 23.00
N TYR A 214 -7.28 -29.69 21.91
CA TYR A 214 -7.78 -29.38 20.55
C TYR A 214 -7.52 -30.56 19.62
N ILE A 215 -8.36 -30.68 18.59
CA ILE A 215 -8.23 -31.62 17.48
C ILE A 215 -8.43 -30.83 16.16
N ILE A 216 -7.93 -31.36 15.05
CA ILE A 216 -8.19 -30.80 13.73
C ILE A 216 -9.65 -31.02 13.31
N SER A 217 -10.28 -29.99 12.73
CA SER A 217 -11.61 -30.08 12.13
C SER A 217 -11.56 -30.58 10.68
N ASP A 218 -12.72 -30.89 10.10
CA ASP A 218 -12.79 -31.24 8.66
C ASP A 218 -12.31 -30.11 7.76
N LYS A 219 -12.64 -28.85 8.11
CA LYS A 219 -12.10 -27.66 7.43
C LYS A 219 -10.58 -27.58 7.53
N GLY A 220 -10.01 -27.98 8.64
CA GLY A 220 -8.56 -28.06 8.81
C GLY A 220 -7.93 -29.11 7.89
N ARG A 221 -8.55 -30.29 7.77
CA ARG A 221 -8.09 -31.34 6.84
C ARG A 221 -8.20 -30.90 5.37
N GLU A 222 -9.27 -30.20 5.00
CA GLU A 222 -9.40 -29.62 3.67
C GLU A 222 -8.30 -28.58 3.40
N ALA A 223 -7.98 -27.75 4.37
CA ALA A 223 -6.89 -26.78 4.26
C ALA A 223 -5.52 -27.45 4.07
N LEU A 224 -5.23 -28.56 4.76
CA LEU A 224 -4.00 -29.30 4.55
C LEU A 224 -3.87 -29.84 3.13
N LYS A 225 -4.98 -30.21 2.49
CA LYS A 225 -5.01 -30.63 1.07
C LYS A 225 -4.84 -29.42 0.13
N GLU A 226 -5.47 -28.28 0.45
CA GLU A 226 -5.36 -27.04 -0.33
C GLU A 226 -3.91 -26.50 -0.33
N TYR A 227 -3.23 -26.58 0.81
CA TYR A 227 -1.83 -26.13 0.99
C TYR A 227 -0.85 -27.29 1.04
N LYS A 228 -1.00 -28.26 0.14
CA LYS A 228 -0.27 -29.54 0.16
C LYS A 228 1.25 -29.38 0.27
N GLU A 229 1.87 -28.54 -0.57
CA GLU A 229 3.33 -28.32 -0.56
C GLU A 229 3.83 -27.87 0.82
N LEU A 230 3.11 -26.96 1.46
CA LEU A 230 3.47 -26.44 2.77
C LEU A 230 3.17 -27.47 3.88
N SER A 231 2.11 -28.24 3.73
CA SER A 231 1.77 -29.33 4.66
C SER A 231 2.81 -30.44 4.62
N ASP A 232 3.25 -30.85 3.42
CA ASP A 232 4.30 -31.85 3.24
C ASP A 232 5.63 -31.39 3.85
N TYR A 233 5.99 -30.11 3.66
CA TYR A 233 7.16 -29.50 4.31
C TYR A 233 7.07 -29.57 5.84
N TYR A 234 5.91 -29.24 6.43
CA TYR A 234 5.74 -29.29 7.87
C TYR A 234 5.72 -30.73 8.41
N TYR A 235 5.17 -31.69 7.68
CA TYR A 235 5.26 -33.11 8.08
C TYR A 235 6.70 -33.58 8.14
N GLN A 236 7.53 -33.24 7.15
CA GLN A 236 8.96 -33.58 7.19
C GLN A 236 9.65 -32.93 8.40
N LYS A 237 9.42 -31.65 8.64
CA LYS A 237 9.98 -30.92 9.77
C LYS A 237 9.59 -31.52 11.12
N ILE A 238 8.33 -31.95 11.27
CA ILE A 238 7.81 -32.61 12.48
C ILE A 238 8.48 -33.97 12.67
N ASP A 239 8.60 -34.78 11.61
CA ASP A 239 9.23 -36.09 11.65
C ASP A 239 10.72 -36.01 11.99
N ASP A 240 11.45 -35.04 11.45
CA ASP A 240 12.87 -34.81 11.75
C ASP A 240 13.08 -34.36 13.21
N ALA A 241 12.24 -33.47 13.70
CA ALA A 241 12.28 -33.05 15.11
C ALA A 241 11.98 -34.23 16.08
N PHE A 242 11.13 -35.16 15.65
CA PHE A 242 10.80 -36.35 16.45
C PHE A 242 11.95 -37.36 16.46
N LYS A 243 12.58 -37.63 15.30
CA LYS A 243 13.76 -38.50 15.20
C LYS A 243 14.96 -37.99 16.00
N GLY A 244 15.19 -36.67 16.02
CA GLY A 244 16.23 -36.04 16.81
C GLY A 244 16.05 -36.22 18.33
N LYS A 245 14.80 -36.20 18.79
CA LYS A 245 14.48 -36.43 20.22
C LYS A 245 14.61 -37.90 20.65
N VAL A 246 14.29 -38.82 19.76
CA VAL A 246 14.44 -40.29 20.02
C VAL A 246 15.93 -40.63 20.16
N LYS A 247 16.80 -40.14 19.26
CA LYS A 247 18.26 -40.34 19.36
C LYS A 247 18.87 -39.81 20.66
N GLN A 248 18.40 -38.64 21.16
CA GLN A 248 18.89 -38.06 22.43
C GLN A 248 18.44 -38.84 23.67
N ILE A 249 17.42 -39.71 23.55
CA ILE A 249 16.94 -40.59 24.65
C ILE A 249 17.71 -41.90 24.64
N GLU A 250 18.11 -42.40 23.47
CA GLU A 250 18.90 -43.64 23.32
C GLU A 250 20.40 -43.46 23.64
N GLU A 251 20.91 -42.20 23.63
CA GLU A 251 22.31 -41.87 23.99
C GLU A 251 22.48 -41.48 25.46
N LYS A 252 21.43 -41.60 26.31
CA LYS A 252 21.46 -41.36 27.76
C LYS A 252 21.19 -42.64 28.55
#